data_1bbf86b52eb59c0932d31fb76a3f8435
#
_entry.id   1bbf86b52eb59c0932d31fb76a3f8435
#
_cell.length_a   1.000
_cell.length_b   1.000
_cell.length_c   1.000
_cell.angle_alpha   90.00
_cell.angle_beta   90.00
_cell.angle_gamma   90.00
#
_symmetry.space_group_name_H-M   'P 1'
#
loop_
_entity.id
_entity.type
_entity.pdbx_description
1 polymer ?
#
loop_
_entity_poly.entity_id
_entity_poly.type
_entity_poly.pdbx_seq_one_letter_code
_entity_poly.pdbx_strand_id
1 'polypeptide(L)'
;MRLSPIIIFFLIFSCSVEKEVSTIENLHVLIESLSSDDMQGRNPGTEGGQLAKNYISDQFSSINLKTFGNSFFHEVPAVSSTVKDSSFFTISFRDRDRKLTYGSEVVFWSKRNKETQKINSSDLVFVGYGIVAPEYNWNDYEGIDVRGKTVVMLINDPGFDTGRLNLFNGRAMTYYGRWTYKFEEAAKQGAAAAIIIHEEE
;
A
#
# COMPACT_ATOMS: atom_id res chain seq x y z
N MET A 1 67.60 14.58 52.32
CA MET A 1 66.52 14.98 51.39
C MET A 1 65.69 13.72 51.04
N ARG A 2 64.53 13.64 51.62
CA ARG A 2 63.61 12.49 51.34
C ARG A 2 62.54 12.97 50.33
N LEU A 3 62.59 12.45 49.06
CA LEU A 3 61.56 12.71 48.09
C LEU A 3 60.38 11.76 48.40
N SER A 4 59.21 12.38 48.66
CA SER A 4 57.94 11.67 48.84
C SER A 4 57.32 11.40 47.46
N PRO A 5 56.88 10.19 47.11
CA PRO A 5 56.21 9.93 45.82
C PRO A 5 54.79 10.46 45.89
N ILE A 6 54.43 11.37 44.97
CA ILE A 6 53.06 11.80 44.74
C ILE A 6 52.41 10.74 43.88
N ILE A 7 51.45 9.99 44.47
CA ILE A 7 50.58 9.02 43.78
C ILE A 7 49.45 9.84 43.13
N ILE A 8 49.47 10.01 41.83
CA ILE A 8 48.39 10.61 41.02
C ILE A 8 47.34 9.49 40.78
N PHE A 9 46.20 9.63 41.46
CA PHE A 9 45.06 8.74 41.29
C PHE A 9 44.24 9.19 40.07
N PHE A 10 44.40 8.52 38.93
CA PHE A 10 43.58 8.75 37.74
C PHE A 10 42.22 8.07 37.97
N LEU A 11 41.20 8.87 38.30
CA LEU A 11 39.80 8.43 38.25
C LEU A 11 39.38 8.32 36.77
N ILE A 12 39.37 7.09 36.25
CA ILE A 12 38.79 6.79 34.95
C ILE A 12 37.27 6.76 35.17
N PHE A 13 36.59 7.85 34.83
CA PHE A 13 35.16 7.85 34.66
C PHE A 13 34.83 7.06 33.39
N SER A 14 34.56 5.77 33.53
CA SER A 14 33.96 4.96 32.47
C SER A 14 32.50 5.40 32.35
N CYS A 15 32.22 6.26 31.39
CA CYS A 15 30.86 6.56 30.98
C CYS A 15 30.34 5.34 30.22
N SER A 16 29.71 4.40 30.88
CA SER A 16 28.94 3.35 30.22
C SER A 16 27.69 4.01 29.63
N VAL A 17 27.70 4.23 28.31
CA VAL A 17 26.45 4.50 27.60
C VAL A 17 25.64 3.21 27.68
N GLU A 18 24.67 3.15 28.59
CA GLU A 18 23.66 2.10 28.56
C GLU A 18 22.97 2.19 27.21
N LYS A 19 23.20 1.17 26.39
CA LYS A 19 22.48 1.01 25.14
C LYS A 19 21.06 0.63 25.54
N GLU A 20 20.14 1.59 25.42
CA GLU A 20 18.71 1.34 25.67
C GLU A 20 18.27 0.22 24.74
N VAL A 21 18.13 -0.99 25.28
CA VAL A 21 17.63 -2.14 24.55
C VAL A 21 16.13 -1.96 24.47
N SER A 22 15.59 -1.97 23.27
CA SER A 22 14.14 -1.97 23.06
C SER A 22 13.52 -3.12 23.85
N THR A 23 12.80 -2.80 24.91
CA THR A 23 12.09 -3.78 25.72
C THR A 23 10.70 -4.05 25.16
N ILE A 24 10.09 -5.18 25.55
CA ILE A 24 8.70 -5.50 25.19
C ILE A 24 7.77 -4.40 25.71
N GLU A 25 8.04 -3.86 26.91
CA GLU A 25 7.28 -2.76 27.50
C GLU A 25 7.34 -1.50 26.63
N ASN A 26 8.53 -1.11 26.18
CA ASN A 26 8.69 0.06 25.31
C ASN A 26 7.93 -0.11 23.99
N LEU A 27 8.01 -1.32 23.40
CA LEU A 27 7.25 -1.63 22.20
C LEU A 27 5.73 -1.56 22.44
N HIS A 28 5.28 -2.04 23.60
CA HIS A 28 3.87 -1.99 23.97
C HIS A 28 3.36 -0.55 24.05
N VAL A 29 4.10 0.33 24.75
CA VAL A 29 3.77 1.76 24.87
C VAL A 29 3.73 2.44 23.50
N LEU A 30 4.68 2.15 22.61
CA LEU A 30 4.70 2.70 21.26
C LEU A 30 3.49 2.26 20.43
N ILE A 31 3.15 0.98 20.48
CA ILE A 31 1.99 0.44 19.78
C ILE A 31 0.69 1.02 20.34
N GLU A 32 0.51 1.02 21.65
CA GLU A 32 -0.67 1.56 22.32
C GLU A 32 -0.88 3.04 21.96
N SER A 33 0.16 3.86 22.05
CA SER A 33 0.10 5.27 21.68
C SER A 33 -0.29 5.47 20.22
N LEU A 34 0.37 4.77 19.29
CA LEU A 34 0.11 4.92 17.86
C LEU A 34 -1.23 4.32 17.43
N SER A 35 -1.78 3.34 18.15
CA SER A 35 -3.07 2.72 17.85
C SER A 35 -4.25 3.34 18.59
N SER A 36 -4.01 4.36 19.43
CA SER A 36 -5.07 5.02 20.18
C SER A 36 -6.09 5.71 19.26
N ASP A 37 -7.30 5.87 19.75
CA ASP A 37 -8.39 6.55 19.05
C ASP A 37 -8.06 8.03 18.74
N ASP A 38 -7.25 8.67 19.58
CA ASP A 38 -6.78 10.06 19.40
C ASP A 38 -6.00 10.21 18.08
N MET A 39 -5.33 9.15 17.64
CA MET A 39 -4.58 9.14 16.37
C MET A 39 -5.48 8.97 15.12
N GLN A 40 -6.80 8.72 15.29
CA GLN A 40 -7.81 8.70 14.22
C GLN A 40 -7.39 7.88 12.98
N GLY A 41 -6.70 6.74 13.19
CA GLY A 41 -6.19 5.89 12.10
C GLY A 41 -4.97 6.46 11.37
N ARG A 42 -4.41 7.60 11.76
CA ARG A 42 -3.15 8.20 11.26
C ARG A 42 -3.13 8.47 9.75
N ASN A 43 -4.28 8.77 9.15
CA ASN A 43 -4.34 8.98 7.71
C ASN A 43 -3.48 10.21 7.31
N PRO A 44 -2.62 10.12 6.29
CA PRO A 44 -1.84 11.26 5.81
C PRO A 44 -2.72 12.47 5.46
N GLY A 45 -2.30 13.67 5.91
CA GLY A 45 -3.04 14.91 5.68
C GLY A 45 -4.19 15.19 6.64
N THR A 46 -4.43 14.32 7.64
CA THR A 46 -5.41 14.53 8.71
C THR A 46 -4.74 14.95 10.03
N GLU A 47 -5.56 15.40 10.99
CA GLU A 47 -5.10 15.74 12.34
C GLU A 47 -4.44 14.52 13.03
N GLY A 48 -5.06 13.34 12.97
CA GLY A 48 -4.48 12.12 13.51
C GLY A 48 -3.15 11.74 12.86
N GLY A 49 -3.01 11.93 11.55
CA GLY A 49 -1.74 11.78 10.84
C GLY A 49 -0.66 12.76 11.31
N GLN A 50 -1.06 14.02 11.62
CA GLN A 50 -0.15 15.02 12.16
C GLN A 50 0.30 14.68 13.59
N LEU A 51 -0.63 14.22 14.45
CA LEU A 51 -0.32 13.77 15.83
C LEU A 51 0.66 12.60 15.79
N ALA A 52 0.42 11.59 14.98
CA ALA A 52 1.30 10.43 14.84
C ALA A 52 2.70 10.82 14.34
N LYS A 53 2.78 11.72 13.35
CA LYS A 53 4.05 12.24 12.83
C LYS A 53 4.85 12.97 13.92
N ASN A 54 4.22 13.80 14.70
CA ASN A 54 4.86 14.53 15.80
C ASN A 54 5.33 13.56 16.89
N TYR A 55 4.49 12.62 17.30
CA TYR A 55 4.85 11.59 18.27
C TYR A 55 6.11 10.82 17.87
N ILE A 56 6.19 10.36 16.60
CA ILE A 56 7.37 9.65 16.09
C ILE A 56 8.61 10.55 16.11
N SER A 57 8.48 11.81 15.73
CA SER A 57 9.57 12.78 15.77
C SER A 57 10.11 12.99 17.18
N ASP A 58 9.21 13.06 18.18
CA ASP A 58 9.57 13.22 19.59
C ASP A 58 10.30 11.96 20.11
N GLN A 59 9.84 10.77 19.73
CA GLN A 59 10.54 9.51 20.03
C GLN A 59 11.95 9.49 19.44
N PHE A 60 12.12 9.89 18.19
CA PHE A 60 13.44 9.99 17.57
C PHE A 60 14.37 10.99 18.27
N SER A 61 13.81 12.10 18.71
CA SER A 61 14.55 13.12 19.48
C SER A 61 14.97 12.60 20.85
N SER A 62 14.08 11.85 21.55
CA SER A 62 14.35 11.32 22.91
C SER A 62 15.53 10.34 22.94
N ILE A 63 15.75 9.61 21.86
CA ILE A 63 16.88 8.67 21.72
C ILE A 63 18.08 9.30 21.03
N ASN A 64 18.12 10.63 20.88
CA ASN A 64 19.18 11.38 20.24
C ASN A 64 19.50 10.94 18.80
N LEU A 65 18.49 10.53 18.04
CA LEU A 65 18.64 10.25 16.62
C LEU A 65 19.03 11.55 15.89
N LYS A 66 19.94 11.44 14.95
CA LYS A 66 20.31 12.59 14.13
C LYS A 66 19.31 12.77 12.99
N THR A 67 18.91 14.03 12.75
CA THR A 67 18.08 14.38 11.61
C THR A 67 18.86 14.24 10.30
N PHE A 68 18.16 13.96 9.22
CA PHE A 68 18.70 14.12 7.87
C PHE A 68 18.50 15.58 7.44
N GLY A 69 19.58 16.33 7.31
CA GLY A 69 19.51 17.79 7.22
C GLY A 69 19.09 18.43 8.56
N ASN A 70 18.05 19.25 8.55
CA ASN A 70 17.57 19.98 9.72
C ASN A 70 16.22 19.46 10.28
N SER A 71 15.71 18.35 9.78
CA SER A 71 14.37 17.86 10.13
C SER A 71 14.28 16.35 10.04
N PHE A 72 13.40 15.75 10.84
CA PHE A 72 12.95 14.37 10.67
C PHE A 72 11.88 14.26 9.59
N PHE A 73 11.37 15.37 9.07
CA PHE A 73 10.29 15.37 8.09
C PHE A 73 10.81 15.67 6.70
N HIS A 74 10.24 14.96 5.73
CA HIS A 74 10.35 15.27 4.31
C HIS A 74 8.99 15.64 3.75
N GLU A 75 8.94 16.71 2.98
CA GLU A 75 7.76 17.11 2.23
C GLU A 75 7.52 16.14 1.08
N VAL A 76 6.37 15.46 1.10
CA VAL A 76 5.94 14.56 0.03
C VAL A 76 4.64 15.10 -0.56
N PRO A 77 4.65 15.62 -1.80
CA PRO A 77 3.42 16.05 -2.44
C PRO A 77 2.50 14.84 -2.67
N ALA A 78 1.30 14.92 -2.13
CA ALA A 78 0.29 13.88 -2.24
C ALA A 78 -1.00 14.43 -2.84
N VAL A 79 -1.73 13.57 -3.55
CA VAL A 79 -3.05 13.90 -4.10
C VAL A 79 -4.08 13.04 -3.40
N SER A 80 -5.10 13.70 -2.84
CA SER A 80 -6.28 13.03 -2.31
C SER A 80 -7.32 12.91 -3.41
N SER A 81 -7.89 11.72 -3.58
CA SER A 81 -8.97 11.46 -4.52
C SER A 81 -10.18 10.93 -3.77
N THR A 82 -11.30 11.59 -3.92
CA THR A 82 -12.56 11.22 -3.26
C THR A 82 -13.63 10.94 -4.31
N VAL A 83 -14.35 9.84 -4.12
CA VAL A 83 -15.52 9.52 -4.95
C VAL A 83 -16.63 10.52 -4.61
N LYS A 84 -17.18 11.18 -5.61
CA LYS A 84 -18.31 12.11 -5.44
C LYS A 84 -19.62 11.32 -5.30
N ASP A 85 -20.56 11.83 -4.51
CA ASP A 85 -21.89 11.22 -4.34
C ASP A 85 -22.66 11.08 -5.66
N SER A 86 -22.37 11.94 -6.63
CA SER A 86 -22.94 11.87 -7.98
C SER A 86 -22.30 10.82 -8.88
N SER A 87 -21.26 10.13 -8.41
CA SER A 87 -20.57 9.09 -9.17
C SER A 87 -21.42 7.83 -9.24
N PHE A 88 -21.42 7.19 -10.39
CA PHE A 88 -22.17 5.95 -10.61
C PHE A 88 -21.38 5.02 -11.52
N PHE A 89 -21.70 3.76 -11.43
CA PHE A 89 -21.20 2.71 -12.28
C PHE A 89 -22.37 1.91 -12.85
N THR A 90 -22.44 1.80 -14.17
CA THR A 90 -23.52 1.07 -14.85
C THR A 90 -22.91 0.07 -15.82
N ILE A 91 -23.43 -1.15 -15.78
CA ILE A 91 -23.15 -2.20 -16.77
C ILE A 91 -24.36 -2.35 -17.63
N SER A 92 -24.18 -2.24 -18.95
CA SER A 92 -25.22 -2.47 -19.94
C SER A 92 -25.02 -3.82 -20.60
N PHE A 93 -26.05 -4.64 -20.65
CA PHE A 93 -26.04 -5.92 -21.35
C PHE A 93 -27.32 -6.09 -22.17
N ARG A 94 -27.18 -6.11 -23.48
CA ARG A 94 -28.30 -6.06 -24.44
C ARG A 94 -29.17 -4.84 -24.19
N ASP A 95 -30.42 -5.05 -23.80
CA ASP A 95 -31.46 -4.06 -23.49
C ASP A 95 -31.63 -3.78 -21.97
N ARG A 96 -30.70 -4.24 -21.15
CA ARG A 96 -30.77 -4.13 -19.69
C ARG A 96 -29.56 -3.37 -19.15
N ASP A 97 -29.86 -2.34 -18.37
CA ASP A 97 -28.87 -1.60 -17.61
C ASP A 97 -28.94 -1.98 -16.14
N ARG A 98 -27.78 -2.27 -15.54
CA ARG A 98 -27.64 -2.47 -14.11
C ARG A 98 -26.73 -1.39 -13.54
N LYS A 99 -27.29 -0.52 -12.73
CA LYS A 99 -26.54 0.45 -11.94
C LYS A 99 -26.09 -0.20 -10.66
N LEU A 100 -24.79 -0.17 -10.37
CA LEU A 100 -24.19 -0.72 -9.16
C LEU A 100 -24.00 0.37 -8.11
N THR A 101 -24.27 0.00 -6.85
CA THR A 101 -24.17 0.89 -5.70
C THR A 101 -22.74 0.91 -5.18
N TYR A 102 -22.15 2.13 -5.11
CA TYR A 102 -20.83 2.31 -4.53
C TYR A 102 -20.80 1.92 -3.05
N GLY A 103 -19.75 1.22 -2.65
CA GLY A 103 -19.51 0.79 -1.27
C GLY A 103 -20.15 -0.55 -0.90
N SER A 104 -21.23 -0.99 -1.58
CA SER A 104 -21.88 -2.27 -1.31
C SER A 104 -21.74 -3.29 -2.44
N GLU A 105 -21.81 -2.85 -3.70
CA GLU A 105 -21.69 -3.74 -4.87
C GLU A 105 -20.38 -3.50 -5.64
N VAL A 106 -19.86 -2.28 -5.60
CA VAL A 106 -18.64 -1.89 -6.30
C VAL A 106 -17.90 -0.80 -5.54
N VAL A 107 -16.58 -0.85 -5.58
CA VAL A 107 -15.71 0.28 -5.22
C VAL A 107 -14.90 0.67 -6.44
N PHE A 108 -14.75 1.96 -6.67
CA PHE A 108 -13.94 2.46 -7.78
C PHE A 108 -13.15 3.70 -7.38
N TRP A 109 -12.02 3.88 -8.00
CA TRP A 109 -11.14 5.02 -7.82
C TRP A 109 -10.31 5.25 -9.07
N SER A 110 -9.57 6.35 -9.11
CA SER A 110 -8.58 6.63 -10.15
C SER A 110 -7.28 7.12 -9.54
N LYS A 111 -6.16 6.61 -10.02
CA LYS A 111 -4.82 7.11 -9.70
C LYS A 111 -4.37 8.23 -10.65
N ARG A 112 -5.21 8.60 -11.61
CA ARG A 112 -4.89 9.71 -12.52
C ARG A 112 -5.13 11.03 -11.81
N ASN A 113 -4.13 11.91 -11.81
CA ASN A 113 -4.26 13.26 -11.27
C ASN A 113 -5.07 14.14 -12.23
N LYS A 114 -6.39 13.98 -12.20
CA LYS A 114 -7.36 14.77 -12.99
C LYS A 114 -8.56 15.08 -12.11
N GLU A 115 -9.09 16.28 -12.27
CA GLU A 115 -10.25 16.75 -11.50
C GLU A 115 -11.48 15.84 -11.65
N THR A 116 -11.69 15.30 -12.82
CA THR A 116 -12.81 14.38 -13.10
C THR A 116 -12.35 13.26 -14.03
N GLN A 117 -12.78 12.05 -13.75
CA GLN A 117 -12.60 10.88 -14.61
C GLN A 117 -13.96 10.37 -15.06
N LYS A 118 -14.10 10.13 -16.36
CA LYS A 118 -15.28 9.49 -16.94
C LYS A 118 -14.86 8.46 -17.96
N ILE A 119 -15.56 7.35 -18.00
CA ILE A 119 -15.49 6.34 -19.04
C ILE A 119 -16.91 6.23 -19.59
N ASN A 120 -17.07 6.63 -20.84
CA ASN A 120 -18.34 6.59 -21.51
C ASN A 120 -18.37 5.40 -22.43
N SER A 121 -19.28 4.44 -22.22
CA SER A 121 -19.57 3.31 -23.08
C SER A 121 -18.32 2.56 -23.57
N SER A 122 -17.64 1.89 -22.67
CA SER A 122 -16.50 1.03 -22.94
C SER A 122 -16.94 -0.42 -22.96
N ASP A 123 -16.60 -1.17 -24.01
CA ASP A 123 -16.86 -2.60 -24.08
C ASP A 123 -16.20 -3.34 -22.93
N LEU A 124 -16.88 -4.32 -22.37
CA LEU A 124 -16.32 -5.21 -21.34
C LEU A 124 -15.67 -6.42 -22.00
N VAL A 125 -14.44 -6.72 -21.64
CA VAL A 125 -13.69 -7.88 -22.11
C VAL A 125 -13.17 -8.68 -20.92
N PHE A 126 -13.63 -9.91 -20.77
CA PHE A 126 -13.09 -10.81 -19.76
C PHE A 126 -11.74 -11.38 -20.20
N VAL A 127 -10.71 -11.23 -19.34
CA VAL A 127 -9.34 -11.64 -19.62
C VAL A 127 -8.80 -12.57 -18.52
N GLY A 128 -9.62 -13.52 -18.04
CA GLY A 128 -9.19 -14.49 -17.04
C GLY A 128 -8.64 -13.81 -15.78
N TYR A 129 -7.38 -14.09 -15.43
CA TYR A 129 -6.68 -13.44 -14.33
C TYR A 129 -5.97 -12.13 -14.74
N GLY A 130 -5.96 -11.79 -16.02
CA GLY A 130 -5.28 -10.59 -16.52
C GLY A 130 -3.76 -10.63 -16.38
N ILE A 131 -3.15 -11.77 -16.61
CA ILE A 131 -1.73 -12.02 -16.34
C ILE A 131 -0.96 -12.26 -17.65
N VAL A 132 0.24 -11.66 -17.72
CA VAL A 132 1.27 -11.96 -18.69
C VAL A 132 2.52 -12.38 -17.93
N ALA A 133 2.80 -13.68 -17.90
CA ALA A 133 3.89 -14.29 -17.13
C ALA A 133 4.64 -15.28 -18.03
N PRO A 134 5.63 -14.81 -18.81
CA PRO A 134 6.37 -15.66 -19.76
C PRO A 134 7.07 -16.86 -19.11
N GLU A 135 7.54 -16.71 -17.88
CA GLU A 135 8.19 -17.80 -17.11
C GLU A 135 7.25 -18.94 -16.74
N TYR A 136 5.94 -18.68 -16.71
CA TYR A 136 4.89 -19.68 -16.56
C TYR A 136 4.26 -20.09 -17.90
N ASN A 137 4.76 -19.55 -19.03
CA ASN A 137 4.15 -19.69 -20.35
C ASN A 137 2.66 -19.31 -20.34
N TRP A 138 2.36 -18.18 -19.66
CA TRP A 138 0.99 -17.71 -19.44
C TRP A 138 0.78 -16.32 -20.00
N ASN A 139 -0.30 -16.14 -20.78
CA ASN A 139 -0.68 -14.83 -21.31
C ASN A 139 -2.21 -14.78 -21.52
N ASP A 140 -2.89 -14.14 -20.59
CA ASP A 140 -4.36 -13.97 -20.63
C ASP A 140 -4.82 -12.97 -21.70
N TYR A 141 -3.91 -12.17 -22.27
CA TYR A 141 -4.20 -11.19 -23.29
C TYR A 141 -3.90 -11.69 -24.70
N GLU A 142 -3.42 -12.93 -24.86
CA GLU A 142 -3.02 -13.45 -26.16
C GLU A 142 -4.22 -13.50 -27.14
N GLY A 143 -4.07 -12.82 -28.27
CA GLY A 143 -5.11 -12.75 -29.31
C GLY A 143 -6.30 -11.85 -28.97
N ILE A 144 -6.27 -11.11 -27.85
CA ILE A 144 -7.35 -10.23 -27.41
C ILE A 144 -6.93 -8.77 -27.52
N ASP A 145 -7.64 -7.97 -28.31
CA ASP A 145 -7.45 -6.52 -28.36
C ASP A 145 -8.31 -5.82 -27.28
N VAL A 146 -7.66 -5.29 -26.27
CA VAL A 146 -8.31 -4.59 -25.13
C VAL A 146 -8.12 -3.07 -25.17
N ARG A 147 -7.52 -2.52 -26.20
CA ARG A 147 -7.25 -1.07 -26.30
C ARG A 147 -8.53 -0.26 -26.28
N GLY A 148 -8.61 0.67 -25.35
CA GLY A 148 -9.78 1.51 -25.14
C GLY A 148 -11.01 0.81 -24.52
N LYS A 149 -10.89 -0.50 -24.20
CA LYS A 149 -11.96 -1.28 -23.56
C LYS A 149 -11.76 -1.36 -22.04
N THR A 150 -12.77 -1.81 -21.34
CA THR A 150 -12.70 -2.13 -19.92
C THR A 150 -12.45 -3.62 -19.76
N VAL A 151 -11.31 -3.98 -19.19
CA VAL A 151 -11.00 -5.39 -18.92
C VAL A 151 -11.65 -5.82 -17.60
N VAL A 152 -12.16 -7.05 -17.59
CA VAL A 152 -12.72 -7.70 -16.41
C VAL A 152 -11.85 -8.92 -16.11
N MET A 153 -11.40 -9.04 -14.86
CA MET A 153 -10.46 -10.09 -14.46
C MET A 153 -10.73 -10.57 -13.04
N LEU A 154 -10.29 -11.77 -12.74
CA LEU A 154 -10.36 -12.35 -11.40
C LEU A 154 -9.19 -11.83 -10.53
N ILE A 155 -9.44 -11.73 -9.23
CA ILE A 155 -8.39 -11.55 -8.22
C ILE A 155 -7.49 -12.80 -8.19
N ASN A 156 -6.35 -12.73 -7.52
CA ASN A 156 -5.39 -13.81 -7.37
C ASN A 156 -4.73 -14.24 -8.69
N ASP A 157 -4.17 -15.41 -8.71
CA ASP A 157 -3.54 -16.06 -9.86
C ASP A 157 -4.04 -17.50 -10.02
N PRO A 158 -3.80 -18.14 -11.16
CA PRO A 158 -4.39 -19.46 -11.48
C PRO A 158 -4.04 -20.58 -10.50
N GLY A 159 -2.97 -20.43 -9.73
CA GLY A 159 -2.54 -21.43 -8.75
C GLY A 159 -3.31 -21.36 -7.46
N PHE A 160 -3.85 -20.20 -7.11
CA PHE A 160 -4.41 -19.91 -5.79
C PHE A 160 -5.56 -20.86 -5.43
N ASP A 161 -6.59 -20.98 -6.27
CA ASP A 161 -7.74 -21.84 -6.01
C ASP A 161 -7.41 -23.33 -6.05
N THR A 162 -6.50 -23.71 -6.95
CA THR A 162 -6.15 -25.14 -7.16
C THR A 162 -5.16 -25.66 -6.12
N GLY A 163 -4.39 -24.80 -5.48
CA GLY A 163 -3.30 -25.16 -4.56
C GLY A 163 -2.13 -25.89 -5.22
N ARG A 164 -2.06 -25.92 -6.57
CA ARG A 164 -1.00 -26.61 -7.31
C ARG A 164 0.30 -25.81 -7.25
N LEU A 165 1.31 -26.32 -6.55
CA LEU A 165 2.60 -25.64 -6.38
C LEU A 165 3.37 -25.36 -7.68
N ASN A 166 3.13 -26.15 -8.72
CA ASN A 166 3.72 -25.93 -10.05
C ASN A 166 2.97 -24.90 -10.91
N LEU A 167 1.90 -24.31 -10.39
CA LEU A 167 1.12 -23.29 -11.05
C LEU A 167 1.12 -22.06 -10.16
N PHE A 168 1.82 -21.00 -10.52
CA PHE A 168 1.93 -19.73 -9.80
C PHE A 168 2.16 -19.88 -8.28
N ASN A 169 2.94 -20.88 -7.86
CA ASN A 169 3.26 -21.16 -6.46
C ASN A 169 2.06 -21.57 -5.59
N GLY A 170 0.99 -22.10 -6.18
CA GLY A 170 -0.19 -22.61 -5.49
C GLY A 170 -0.91 -21.53 -4.70
N ARG A 171 -1.32 -21.85 -3.47
CA ARG A 171 -2.05 -20.92 -2.59
C ARG A 171 -1.23 -19.74 -2.06
N ALA A 172 0.08 -19.74 -2.25
CA ALA A 172 0.91 -18.58 -1.94
C ALA A 172 0.82 -17.59 -3.12
N MET A 173 -0.08 -16.61 -3.00
CA MET A 173 -0.29 -15.59 -4.02
C MET A 173 1.02 -14.99 -4.50
N THR A 174 1.25 -15.02 -5.80
CA THR A 174 2.40 -14.36 -6.43
C THR A 174 2.15 -12.86 -6.60
N TYR A 175 3.14 -12.11 -7.09
CA TYR A 175 2.95 -10.71 -7.46
C TYR A 175 1.86 -10.53 -8.53
N TYR A 176 1.66 -11.50 -9.40
CA TYR A 176 0.64 -11.50 -10.45
C TYR A 176 -0.80 -11.48 -9.92
N GLY A 177 -1.03 -12.03 -8.73
CA GLY A 177 -2.33 -12.02 -8.08
C GLY A 177 -2.73 -10.67 -7.48
N ARG A 178 -1.80 -9.71 -7.35
CA ARG A 178 -2.02 -8.43 -6.67
C ARG A 178 -2.75 -7.43 -7.55
N TRP A 179 -3.58 -6.60 -6.93
CA TRP A 179 -4.29 -5.50 -7.61
C TRP A 179 -3.36 -4.56 -8.39
N THR A 180 -2.21 -4.20 -7.77
CA THR A 180 -1.24 -3.31 -8.41
C THR A 180 -0.78 -3.86 -9.74
N TYR A 181 -0.35 -5.12 -9.79
CA TYR A 181 0.05 -5.77 -11.04
C TYR A 181 -1.09 -5.76 -12.08
N LYS A 182 -2.30 -6.14 -11.66
CA LYS A 182 -3.45 -6.22 -12.57
C LYS A 182 -3.79 -4.88 -13.21
N PHE A 183 -3.77 -3.79 -12.44
CA PHE A 183 -4.00 -2.45 -12.98
C PHE A 183 -2.86 -1.97 -13.87
N GLU A 184 -1.61 -2.28 -13.50
CA GLU A 184 -0.44 -1.93 -14.29
C GLU A 184 -0.43 -2.67 -15.64
N GLU A 185 -0.71 -3.98 -15.62
CA GLU A 185 -0.75 -4.77 -16.85
C GLU A 185 -1.92 -4.36 -17.76
N ALA A 186 -3.12 -4.14 -17.21
CA ALA A 186 -4.25 -3.61 -17.97
C ALA A 186 -3.92 -2.27 -18.66
N ALA A 187 -3.26 -1.37 -17.94
CA ALA A 187 -2.82 -0.08 -18.49
C ALA A 187 -1.77 -0.27 -19.60
N LYS A 188 -0.83 -1.18 -19.43
CA LYS A 188 0.20 -1.52 -20.40
C LYS A 188 -0.41 -2.10 -21.68
N GLN A 189 -1.46 -2.90 -21.56
CA GLN A 189 -2.23 -3.44 -22.69
C GLN A 189 -3.14 -2.39 -23.35
N GLY A 190 -3.21 -1.17 -22.81
CA GLY A 190 -3.98 -0.06 -23.36
C GLY A 190 -5.45 -0.05 -22.99
N ALA A 191 -5.86 -0.77 -21.97
CA ALA A 191 -7.23 -0.75 -21.48
C ALA A 191 -7.63 0.64 -20.94
N ALA A 192 -8.90 1.03 -21.12
CA ALA A 192 -9.44 2.28 -20.61
C ALA A 192 -9.73 2.20 -19.09
N ALA A 193 -10.15 1.03 -18.62
CA ALA A 193 -10.38 0.70 -17.22
C ALA A 193 -10.15 -0.79 -16.95
N ALA A 194 -10.11 -1.13 -15.66
CA ALA A 194 -10.02 -2.49 -15.20
C ALA A 194 -11.02 -2.74 -14.06
N ILE A 195 -11.70 -3.87 -14.12
CA ILE A 195 -12.60 -4.37 -13.08
C ILE A 195 -11.99 -5.66 -12.55
N ILE A 196 -11.80 -5.74 -11.24
CA ILE A 196 -11.36 -6.96 -10.56
C ILE A 196 -12.56 -7.55 -9.84
N ILE A 197 -12.85 -8.81 -10.13
CA ILE A 197 -13.87 -9.60 -9.42
C ILE A 197 -13.18 -10.29 -8.26
N HIS A 198 -13.64 -10.01 -7.05
CA HIS A 198 -13.23 -10.74 -5.86
C HIS A 198 -13.94 -12.07 -5.78
N GLU A 199 -13.28 -13.05 -5.20
CA GLU A 199 -13.90 -14.29 -4.78
C GLU A 199 -14.87 -14.06 -3.63
N GLU A 200 -15.88 -14.89 -3.54
CA GLU A 200 -16.76 -15.00 -2.37
C GLU A 200 -16.04 -15.86 -1.33
N GLU A 201 -15.97 -15.41 -0.06
CA GLU A 201 -15.45 -16.19 1.06
C GLU A 201 -16.39 -17.34 1.46
#